data_6723f0f0808b280dcd427724a4a38a91
#
_entry.id   6723f0f0808b280dcd427724a4a38a91
#
_cell.length_a   1.000
_cell.length_b   1.000
_cell.length_c   1.000
_cell.angle_alpha   90.00
_cell.angle_beta   90.00
_cell.angle_gamma   90.00
#
_symmetry.space_group_name_H-M   'P 1'
#
loop_
_entity.id
_entity.type
_entity.pdbx_description
1 polymer ?
#
loop_
_entity_poly.entity_id
_entity_poly.type
_entity_poly.pdbx_seq_one_letter_code
_entity_poly.pdbx_strand_id
1 'polypeptide(L)'
;MFRFDCHAAPQRAADFSSTRPSVASVALSRRACLGGGLAALALLAGCKPAAVPFKGIDLTGAQYGRDFRLRDADGRERTLADFKGQALMVFFGFTQCPDVCPTALTRALEIRQLLGPDGQRLAVAFITIDPERDTPEVLKAYVGAFDPGFVALRGDEAQTAEVAREFKVFYKKVPTGASYTMDHSAITYVFDPEGRLRVAFRHEQDAQDCAADLRQILQAA
;
A
#
# COMPACT_ATOMS: atom_id res chain seq x y z
N MET A 1 -59.44 1.35 5.92
CA MET A 1 -60.60 2.02 6.53
C MET A 1 -60.46 1.84 8.04
N PHE A 2 -59.68 2.70 8.70
CA PHE A 2 -59.65 2.86 10.15
C PHE A 2 -59.31 4.30 10.46
N ARG A 3 -60.28 5.03 10.98
CA ARG A 3 -60.19 6.39 11.53
C ARG A 3 -59.72 6.28 12.96
N PHE A 4 -58.80 7.16 13.38
CA PHE A 4 -58.60 7.45 14.80
C PHE A 4 -58.80 8.93 15.07
N ASP A 5 -59.70 9.18 16.01
CA ASP A 5 -60.16 10.48 16.44
C ASP A 5 -59.16 11.21 17.33
N CYS A 6 -59.09 12.54 17.14
CA CYS A 6 -58.42 13.47 18.03
C CYS A 6 -59.23 13.69 19.28
N HIS A 7 -58.70 13.46 20.47
CA HIS A 7 -59.22 13.95 21.74
C HIS A 7 -58.37 15.13 22.21
N ALA A 8 -59.01 16.27 22.29
CA ALA A 8 -58.45 17.50 22.86
C ALA A 8 -58.60 17.47 24.41
N ALA A 9 -57.55 17.86 25.11
CA ALA A 9 -57.49 18.09 26.56
C ALA A 9 -57.20 19.55 26.88
N PRO A 10 -57.80 20.12 27.97
CA PRO A 10 -57.93 21.55 28.16
C PRO A 10 -56.68 22.25 28.71
N GLN A 11 -56.51 23.49 28.27
CA GLN A 11 -55.50 24.43 28.74
C GLN A 11 -55.79 24.89 30.17
N ARG A 12 -54.80 24.72 31.06
CA ARG A 12 -54.76 25.44 32.35
C ARG A 12 -53.77 26.61 32.20
N ALA A 13 -54.26 27.82 32.35
CA ALA A 13 -53.46 29.02 32.54
C ALA A 13 -52.78 28.97 33.89
N ALA A 14 -51.46 29.15 33.91
CA ALA A 14 -50.67 29.38 35.10
C ALA A 14 -50.08 30.81 35.06
N ASP A 15 -50.40 31.58 36.03
CA ASP A 15 -49.88 32.92 36.30
C ASP A 15 -48.34 32.90 36.44
N PHE A 16 -47.68 33.69 35.64
CA PHE A 16 -46.19 33.84 35.71
C PHE A 16 -45.86 35.17 36.36
N SER A 17 -45.63 35.12 37.67
CA SER A 17 -45.14 36.23 38.45
C SER A 17 -43.69 36.59 38.04
N SER A 18 -43.54 37.80 37.52
CA SER A 18 -42.27 38.41 37.08
C SER A 18 -41.33 38.71 38.25
N THR A 19 -40.34 37.89 38.48
CA THR A 19 -39.19 38.24 39.30
C THR A 19 -37.96 38.40 38.39
N ARG A 20 -37.51 39.62 38.13
CA ARG A 20 -36.31 39.95 37.38
C ARG A 20 -35.07 39.60 38.22
N PRO A 21 -34.13 38.77 37.76
CA PRO A 21 -32.83 38.66 38.38
C PRO A 21 -31.98 39.87 38.02
N SER A 22 -31.33 40.47 39.02
CA SER A 22 -30.35 41.55 38.94
C SER A 22 -29.12 41.06 38.16
N VAL A 23 -28.79 41.71 37.04
CA VAL A 23 -27.62 41.39 36.23
C VAL A 23 -26.41 42.07 36.91
N ALA A 24 -25.65 41.27 37.63
CA ALA A 24 -24.33 41.72 38.13
C ALA A 24 -23.36 41.81 36.90
N SER A 25 -22.92 43.00 36.56
CA SER A 25 -21.96 43.28 35.52
C SER A 25 -20.57 42.75 35.96
N VAL A 26 -20.20 41.60 35.48
CA VAL A 26 -18.84 41.05 35.61
C VAL A 26 -17.94 41.79 34.62
N ALA A 27 -17.11 42.73 35.10
CA ALA A 27 -16.10 43.41 34.31
C ALA A 27 -15.01 42.38 33.93
N LEU A 28 -15.06 41.82 32.72
CA LEU A 28 -13.97 40.99 32.18
C LEU A 28 -12.74 41.87 31.91
N SER A 29 -11.68 41.65 32.70
CA SER A 29 -10.40 42.31 32.50
C SER A 29 -9.80 41.90 31.15
N ARG A 30 -9.29 42.86 30.36
CA ARG A 30 -8.64 42.65 29.05
C ARG A 30 -7.47 41.64 29.08
N ARG A 31 -6.91 41.37 30.28
CA ARG A 31 -5.83 40.39 30.48
C ARG A 31 -6.31 38.95 30.51
N ALA A 32 -7.58 38.66 30.81
CA ALA A 32 -8.14 37.30 30.80
C ALA A 32 -8.42 36.79 29.37
N CYS A 33 -8.66 37.65 28.40
CA CYS A 33 -8.93 37.25 27.00
C CYS A 33 -7.67 36.81 26.25
N LEU A 34 -6.48 37.27 26.62
CA LEU A 34 -5.22 36.88 25.96
C LEU A 34 -4.71 35.49 26.39
N GLY A 35 -5.01 35.06 27.62
CA GLY A 35 -4.62 33.72 28.11
C GLY A 35 -5.51 32.59 27.59
N GLY A 36 -6.79 32.86 27.34
CA GLY A 36 -7.76 31.87 26.86
C GLY A 36 -7.60 31.49 25.40
N GLY A 37 -7.10 32.42 24.58
CA GLY A 37 -6.93 32.20 23.12
C GLY A 37 -5.76 31.24 22.78
N LEU A 38 -4.67 31.29 23.55
CA LEU A 38 -3.53 30.40 23.32
C LEU A 38 -3.79 28.97 23.76
N ALA A 39 -4.59 28.75 24.82
CA ALA A 39 -4.93 27.42 25.29
C ALA A 39 -5.91 26.69 24.36
N ALA A 40 -6.81 27.43 23.65
CA ALA A 40 -7.73 26.85 22.68
C ALA A 40 -7.07 26.43 21.38
N LEU A 41 -5.98 27.10 20.94
CA LEU A 41 -5.23 26.70 19.75
C LEU A 41 -4.39 25.41 19.97
N ALA A 42 -3.99 25.12 21.20
CA ALA A 42 -3.18 23.93 21.51
C ALA A 42 -3.98 22.61 21.47
N LEU A 43 -5.31 22.68 21.55
CA LEU A 43 -6.18 21.50 21.53
C LEU A 43 -6.56 21.01 20.11
N LEU A 44 -6.23 21.77 19.06
CA LEU A 44 -6.46 21.38 17.65
C LEU A 44 -5.32 20.57 17.01
N ALA A 45 -4.23 20.34 17.73
CA ALA A 45 -3.00 19.74 17.19
C ALA A 45 -2.86 18.24 17.52
N GLY A 46 -3.92 17.41 17.53
CA GLY A 46 -3.69 16.10 18.07
C GLY A 46 -4.54 14.91 17.74
N CYS A 47 -5.30 14.88 16.67
CA CYS A 47 -5.87 13.61 16.22
C CYS A 47 -5.33 13.26 14.84
N LYS A 48 -4.14 12.64 14.77
CA LYS A 48 -3.82 11.79 13.61
C LYS A 48 -4.81 10.63 13.65
N PRO A 49 -5.64 10.43 12.60
CA PRO A 49 -6.46 9.24 12.53
C PRO A 49 -5.57 8.01 12.69
N ALA A 50 -6.01 7.06 13.51
CA ALA A 50 -5.29 5.80 13.67
C ALA A 50 -5.10 5.17 12.28
N ALA A 51 -3.86 4.85 11.92
CA ALA A 51 -3.57 4.21 10.65
C ALA A 51 -4.35 2.89 10.57
N VAL A 52 -5.10 2.70 9.49
CA VAL A 52 -5.79 1.43 9.23
C VAL A 52 -4.70 0.36 9.04
N PRO A 53 -4.75 -0.77 9.75
CA PRO A 53 -3.76 -1.83 9.57
C PRO A 53 -3.82 -2.40 8.15
N PHE A 54 -2.65 -2.73 7.59
CA PHE A 54 -2.57 -3.40 6.29
C PHE A 54 -3.22 -4.79 6.34
N LYS A 55 -3.79 -5.21 5.23
CA LYS A 55 -4.31 -6.56 5.03
C LYS A 55 -3.18 -7.56 4.77
N GLY A 56 -2.11 -7.09 4.12
CA GLY A 56 -0.87 -7.81 3.95
C GLY A 56 -0.01 -7.85 5.22
N ILE A 57 1.19 -8.38 5.10
CA ILE A 57 2.19 -8.40 6.17
C ILE A 57 2.79 -7.00 6.29
N ASP A 58 2.57 -6.31 7.39
CA ASP A 58 3.18 -5.01 7.65
C ASP A 58 4.69 -5.16 7.82
N LEU A 59 5.44 -4.49 6.96
CA LEU A 59 6.91 -4.44 6.96
C LEU A 59 7.44 -3.03 7.22
N THR A 60 6.59 -2.14 7.72
CA THR A 60 6.99 -0.76 8.04
C THR A 60 8.14 -0.76 9.05
N GLY A 61 9.27 -0.14 8.66
CA GLY A 61 10.47 -0.09 9.50
C GLY A 61 11.40 -1.30 9.36
N ALA A 62 11.13 -2.23 8.44
CA ALA A 62 12.02 -3.35 8.15
C ALA A 62 13.41 -2.87 7.72
N GLN A 63 14.45 -3.55 8.20
CA GLN A 63 15.86 -3.20 7.93
C GLN A 63 16.47 -4.07 6.83
N TYR A 64 15.65 -4.55 5.87
CA TYR A 64 16.06 -5.37 4.72
C TYR A 64 15.22 -4.96 3.50
N GLY A 65 15.57 -5.46 2.31
CA GLY A 65 14.91 -5.10 1.07
C GLY A 65 15.06 -3.60 0.78
N ARG A 66 16.25 -3.03 1.01
CA ARG A 66 16.47 -1.58 0.95
C ARG A 66 16.92 -1.08 -0.40
N ASP A 67 17.51 -1.95 -1.22
CA ASP A 67 17.91 -1.62 -2.58
C ASP A 67 18.20 -2.88 -3.39
N PHE A 68 18.31 -2.71 -4.69
CA PHE A 68 18.83 -3.68 -5.65
C PHE A 68 19.61 -2.93 -6.74
N ARG A 69 20.54 -3.63 -7.41
CA ARG A 69 21.23 -3.12 -8.58
C ARG A 69 21.27 -4.22 -9.64
N LEU A 70 20.35 -4.14 -10.58
CA LEU A 70 20.10 -5.14 -11.62
C LEU A 70 19.97 -4.47 -12.98
N ARG A 71 19.90 -5.23 -14.06
CA ARG A 71 19.63 -4.71 -15.40
C ARG A 71 18.22 -5.05 -15.84
N ASP A 72 17.57 -4.11 -16.52
CA ASP A 72 16.33 -4.40 -17.24
C ASP A 72 16.62 -5.13 -18.56
N ALA A 73 15.57 -5.55 -19.26
CA ALA A 73 15.69 -6.29 -20.52
C ALA A 73 16.31 -5.47 -21.67
N ASP A 74 16.37 -4.15 -21.53
CA ASP A 74 17.06 -3.26 -22.49
C ASP A 74 18.53 -2.99 -22.08
N GLY A 75 19.03 -3.67 -21.03
CA GLY A 75 20.39 -3.57 -20.52
C GLY A 75 20.66 -2.35 -19.64
N ARG A 76 19.65 -1.54 -19.32
CA ARG A 76 19.81 -0.38 -18.43
C ARG A 76 19.93 -0.87 -16.98
N GLU A 77 20.87 -0.30 -16.25
CA GLU A 77 20.93 -0.52 -14.81
C GLU A 77 19.73 0.10 -14.12
N ARG A 78 19.14 -0.65 -13.20
CA ARG A 78 17.99 -0.24 -12.39
C ARG A 78 18.27 -0.46 -10.92
N THR A 79 17.84 0.50 -10.14
CA THR A 79 17.88 0.52 -8.68
C THR A 79 16.48 0.85 -8.15
N LEU A 80 16.28 0.74 -6.86
CA LEU A 80 15.02 1.18 -6.24
C LEU A 80 14.74 2.68 -6.47
N ALA A 81 15.79 3.50 -6.60
CA ALA A 81 15.67 4.93 -6.84
C ALA A 81 15.00 5.28 -8.19
N ASP A 82 15.10 4.39 -9.20
CA ASP A 82 14.49 4.60 -10.52
C ASP A 82 12.95 4.53 -10.49
N PHE A 83 12.37 4.02 -9.40
CA PHE A 83 10.92 3.88 -9.21
C PHE A 83 10.35 4.94 -8.25
N LYS A 84 11.15 5.89 -7.76
CA LYS A 84 10.65 6.96 -6.89
C LYS A 84 9.52 7.75 -7.53
N GLY A 85 8.55 8.14 -6.70
CA GLY A 85 7.32 8.80 -7.15
C GLY A 85 6.19 7.82 -7.50
N GLN A 86 6.48 6.51 -7.58
CA GLN A 86 5.49 5.45 -7.77
C GLN A 86 5.55 4.47 -6.61
N ALA A 87 4.43 3.86 -6.25
CA ALA A 87 4.47 2.63 -5.48
C ALA A 87 5.08 1.53 -6.35
N LEU A 88 5.92 0.66 -5.77
CA LEU A 88 6.57 -0.40 -6.51
C LEU A 88 6.23 -1.77 -5.92
N MET A 89 5.70 -2.66 -6.74
CA MET A 89 5.58 -4.08 -6.44
C MET A 89 6.79 -4.83 -6.97
N VAL A 90 7.49 -5.60 -6.13
CA VAL A 90 8.63 -6.44 -6.49
C VAL A 90 8.29 -7.91 -6.24
N PHE A 91 8.39 -8.72 -7.27
CA PHE A 91 8.17 -10.16 -7.21
C PHE A 91 9.39 -10.91 -7.75
N PHE A 92 9.85 -11.93 -7.00
CA PHE A 92 10.93 -12.82 -7.41
C PHE A 92 10.35 -14.08 -8.02
N GLY A 93 10.83 -14.45 -9.22
CA GLY A 93 10.29 -15.59 -9.94
C GLY A 93 11.18 -16.03 -11.09
N PHE A 94 10.65 -16.86 -11.97
CA PHE A 94 11.33 -17.33 -13.18
C PHE A 94 10.30 -17.63 -14.28
N THR A 95 10.71 -17.53 -15.55
CA THR A 95 9.75 -17.58 -16.66
C THR A 95 9.16 -18.97 -16.90
N GLN A 96 9.84 -20.04 -16.48
CA GLN A 96 9.36 -21.42 -16.62
C GLN A 96 8.55 -21.91 -15.41
N CYS A 97 8.12 -21.00 -14.53
CA CYS A 97 7.21 -21.32 -13.43
C CYS A 97 5.79 -21.60 -13.99
N PRO A 98 5.23 -22.78 -13.71
CA PRO A 98 3.95 -23.14 -14.34
C PRO A 98 2.71 -22.49 -13.72
N ASP A 99 2.80 -21.93 -12.52
CA ASP A 99 1.63 -21.50 -11.74
C ASP A 99 1.84 -20.17 -10.99
N VAL A 100 2.70 -20.15 -9.99
CA VAL A 100 2.83 -19.02 -9.03
C VAL A 100 3.21 -17.71 -9.71
N CYS A 101 4.16 -17.73 -10.65
CA CYS A 101 4.65 -16.53 -11.31
C CYS A 101 3.61 -15.90 -12.26
N PRO A 102 2.96 -16.63 -13.17
CA PRO A 102 1.91 -16.03 -13.99
C PRO A 102 0.72 -15.56 -13.15
N THR A 103 0.33 -16.28 -12.10
CA THR A 103 -0.73 -15.85 -11.18
C THR A 103 -0.38 -14.54 -10.46
N ALA A 104 0.87 -14.36 -10.00
CA ALA A 104 1.32 -13.13 -9.35
C ALA A 104 1.29 -11.93 -10.31
N LEU A 105 1.71 -12.09 -11.58
CA LEU A 105 1.68 -11.04 -12.58
C LEU A 105 0.25 -10.69 -13.03
N THR A 106 -0.63 -11.69 -13.19
CA THR A 106 -2.06 -11.47 -13.46
C THR A 106 -2.70 -10.69 -12.32
N ARG A 107 -2.43 -11.06 -11.07
CA ARG A 107 -2.91 -10.31 -9.89
C ARG A 107 -2.38 -8.88 -9.86
N ALA A 108 -1.12 -8.65 -10.23
CA ALA A 108 -0.57 -7.29 -10.30
C ALA A 108 -1.31 -6.43 -11.34
N LEU A 109 -1.68 -7.01 -12.49
CA LEU A 109 -2.51 -6.35 -13.49
C LEU A 109 -3.92 -6.03 -12.95
N GLU A 110 -4.56 -6.99 -12.28
CA GLU A 110 -5.86 -6.80 -11.63
C GLU A 110 -5.82 -5.69 -10.57
N ILE A 111 -4.79 -5.69 -9.71
CA ILE A 111 -4.57 -4.62 -8.72
C ILE A 111 -4.46 -3.26 -9.41
N ARG A 112 -3.70 -3.15 -10.51
CA ARG A 112 -3.58 -1.91 -11.28
C ARG A 112 -4.94 -1.43 -11.80
N GLN A 113 -5.78 -2.33 -12.29
CA GLN A 113 -7.14 -2.02 -12.73
C GLN A 113 -8.04 -1.57 -11.57
N LEU A 114 -7.99 -2.25 -10.43
CA LEU A 114 -8.74 -1.91 -9.22
C LEU A 114 -8.36 -0.54 -8.63
N LEU A 115 -7.12 -0.11 -8.80
CA LEU A 115 -6.66 1.23 -8.40
C LEU A 115 -7.24 2.34 -9.29
N GLY A 116 -7.75 2.02 -10.48
CA GLY A 116 -8.29 3.00 -11.41
C GLY A 116 -7.23 4.01 -11.86
N PRO A 117 -7.47 5.33 -11.75
CA PRO A 117 -6.49 6.35 -12.14
C PRO A 117 -5.15 6.24 -11.38
N ASP A 118 -5.16 5.83 -10.11
CA ASP A 118 -3.95 5.63 -9.31
C ASP A 118 -3.12 4.43 -9.79
N GLY A 119 -3.67 3.54 -10.61
CA GLY A 119 -2.94 2.43 -11.22
C GLY A 119 -1.74 2.88 -12.06
N GLN A 120 -1.75 4.10 -12.60
CA GLN A 120 -0.61 4.71 -13.31
C GLN A 120 0.56 5.05 -12.35
N ARG A 121 0.29 5.11 -11.05
CA ARG A 121 1.29 5.36 -10.01
C ARG A 121 1.85 4.05 -9.43
N LEU A 122 1.50 2.90 -10.01
CA LEU A 122 1.99 1.58 -9.62
C LEU A 122 2.98 1.05 -10.65
N ALA A 123 4.24 0.91 -10.27
CA ALA A 123 5.24 0.16 -10.99
C ALA A 123 5.25 -1.31 -10.54
N VAL A 124 5.57 -2.23 -11.45
CA VAL A 124 5.71 -3.66 -11.17
C VAL A 124 7.05 -4.14 -11.71
N ALA A 125 7.89 -4.71 -10.84
CA ALA A 125 9.19 -5.28 -11.18
C ALA A 125 9.19 -6.78 -10.91
N PHE A 126 9.51 -7.55 -11.93
CA PHE A 126 9.77 -8.99 -11.85
C PHE A 126 11.28 -9.21 -11.83
N ILE A 127 11.81 -9.76 -10.74
CA ILE A 127 13.24 -10.08 -10.59
C ILE A 127 13.41 -11.57 -10.82
N THR A 128 14.17 -11.94 -11.86
CA THR A 128 14.43 -13.36 -12.08
C THR A 128 15.40 -13.95 -11.07
N ILE A 129 15.10 -15.17 -10.62
CA ILE A 129 15.96 -16.01 -9.79
C ILE A 129 16.61 -17.12 -10.61
N ASP A 130 16.42 -17.14 -11.93
CA ASP A 130 16.97 -18.11 -12.86
C ASP A 130 17.68 -17.42 -14.05
N PRO A 131 18.74 -16.65 -13.78
CA PRO A 131 19.41 -15.89 -14.85
C PRO A 131 20.07 -16.77 -15.92
N GLU A 132 20.17 -18.07 -15.69
CA GLU A 132 20.72 -19.01 -16.66
C GLU A 132 19.75 -19.23 -17.84
N ARG A 133 18.45 -19.41 -17.59
CA ARG A 133 17.43 -19.64 -18.61
C ARG A 133 16.68 -18.37 -19.03
N ASP A 134 16.55 -17.43 -18.12
CA ASP A 134 15.81 -16.19 -18.33
C ASP A 134 16.70 -15.12 -18.97
N THR A 135 16.86 -15.20 -20.32
CA THR A 135 17.59 -14.16 -21.06
C THR A 135 16.79 -12.84 -21.08
N PRO A 136 17.43 -11.70 -21.40
CA PRO A 136 16.72 -10.42 -21.52
C PRO A 136 15.52 -10.48 -22.47
N GLU A 137 15.65 -11.17 -23.62
CA GLU A 137 14.59 -11.32 -24.62
C GLU A 137 13.43 -12.14 -24.08
N VAL A 138 13.71 -13.25 -23.39
CA VAL A 138 12.70 -14.13 -22.77
C VAL A 138 11.95 -13.34 -21.68
N LEU A 139 12.66 -12.63 -20.83
CA LEU A 139 12.08 -11.81 -19.77
C LEU A 139 11.19 -10.70 -20.31
N LYS A 140 11.66 -10.00 -21.36
CA LYS A 140 10.90 -8.92 -22.00
C LYS A 140 9.58 -9.44 -22.59
N ALA A 141 9.65 -10.57 -23.31
CA ALA A 141 8.46 -11.20 -23.86
C ALA A 141 7.51 -11.70 -22.78
N TYR A 142 8.04 -12.29 -21.71
CA TYR A 142 7.26 -12.85 -20.62
C TYR A 142 6.45 -11.79 -19.87
N VAL A 143 7.12 -10.76 -19.31
CA VAL A 143 6.40 -9.72 -18.55
C VAL A 143 5.52 -8.86 -19.45
N GLY A 144 5.95 -8.60 -20.69
CA GLY A 144 5.20 -7.83 -21.70
C GLY A 144 3.91 -8.49 -22.13
N ALA A 145 3.79 -9.82 -21.99
CA ALA A 145 2.54 -10.54 -22.24
C ALA A 145 1.43 -10.22 -21.23
N PHE A 146 1.78 -9.76 -20.03
CA PHE A 146 0.83 -9.30 -19.01
C PHE A 146 0.55 -7.79 -19.16
N ASP A 147 1.61 -6.98 -19.18
CA ASP A 147 1.49 -5.53 -19.33
C ASP A 147 2.82 -4.96 -19.87
N PRO A 148 2.80 -4.14 -20.94
CA PRO A 148 4.01 -3.55 -21.50
C PRO A 148 4.77 -2.62 -20.53
N GLY A 149 4.11 -2.14 -19.48
CA GLY A 149 4.69 -1.31 -18.43
C GLY A 149 5.31 -2.10 -17.29
N PHE A 150 5.26 -3.44 -17.29
CA PHE A 150 5.97 -4.24 -16.30
C PHE A 150 7.46 -4.33 -16.65
N VAL A 151 8.30 -4.26 -15.63
CA VAL A 151 9.75 -4.27 -15.79
C VAL A 151 10.31 -5.60 -15.33
N ALA A 152 11.02 -6.30 -16.21
CA ALA A 152 11.80 -7.48 -15.82
C ALA A 152 13.23 -7.05 -15.47
N LEU A 153 13.76 -7.57 -14.38
CA LEU A 153 15.09 -7.28 -13.88
C LEU A 153 15.90 -8.57 -13.76
N ARG A 154 17.17 -8.49 -14.16
CA ARG A 154 18.11 -9.60 -14.19
C ARG A 154 19.48 -9.17 -13.69
N GLY A 155 20.13 -10.02 -12.92
CA GLY A 155 21.55 -9.98 -12.60
C GLY A 155 22.27 -11.21 -13.16
N ASP A 156 23.57 -11.32 -12.90
CA ASP A 156 24.26 -12.61 -12.92
C ASP A 156 23.90 -13.44 -11.67
N GLU A 157 24.48 -14.65 -11.54
CA GLU A 157 24.19 -15.52 -10.38
C GLU A 157 24.59 -14.87 -9.05
N ALA A 158 25.72 -14.16 -9.01
CA ALA A 158 26.20 -13.52 -7.78
C ALA A 158 25.29 -12.35 -7.37
N GLN A 159 24.91 -11.50 -8.33
CA GLN A 159 23.96 -10.39 -8.12
C GLN A 159 22.58 -10.92 -7.70
N THR A 160 22.11 -11.98 -8.34
CA THR A 160 20.83 -12.62 -7.99
C THR A 160 20.86 -13.13 -6.55
N ALA A 161 21.95 -13.82 -6.14
CA ALA A 161 22.09 -14.31 -4.78
C ALA A 161 22.20 -13.16 -3.74
N GLU A 162 22.86 -12.07 -4.10
CA GLU A 162 22.98 -10.88 -3.25
C GLU A 162 21.61 -10.23 -3.02
N VAL A 163 20.86 -9.96 -4.09
CA VAL A 163 19.54 -9.33 -4.00
C VAL A 163 18.54 -10.24 -3.30
N ALA A 164 18.54 -11.55 -3.58
CA ALA A 164 17.68 -12.49 -2.88
C ALA A 164 17.96 -12.50 -1.36
N ARG A 165 19.23 -12.43 -0.95
CA ARG A 165 19.63 -12.33 0.47
C ARG A 165 19.18 -11.01 1.09
N GLU A 166 19.34 -9.87 0.37
CA GLU A 166 18.89 -8.56 0.84
C GLU A 166 17.36 -8.53 1.06
N PHE A 167 16.59 -9.22 0.21
CA PHE A 167 15.13 -9.33 0.34
C PHE A 167 14.67 -10.51 1.20
N LYS A 168 15.60 -11.31 1.75
CA LYS A 168 15.28 -12.55 2.50
C LYS A 168 14.45 -13.54 1.67
N VAL A 169 14.68 -13.58 0.37
CA VAL A 169 14.05 -14.53 -0.54
C VAL A 169 14.83 -15.82 -0.56
N PHE A 170 14.17 -16.91 -0.24
CA PHE A 170 14.70 -18.26 -0.47
C PHE A 170 14.50 -18.64 -1.93
N TYR A 171 15.49 -19.26 -2.56
CA TYR A 171 15.34 -19.94 -3.84
C TYR A 171 16.35 -21.10 -3.96
N LYS A 172 15.98 -22.14 -4.72
CA LYS A 172 16.81 -23.33 -4.93
C LYS A 172 16.46 -24.02 -6.24
N LYS A 173 17.46 -24.45 -7.00
CA LYS A 173 17.28 -25.36 -8.14
C LYS A 173 16.88 -26.75 -7.65
N VAL A 174 15.82 -27.31 -8.23
CA VAL A 174 15.30 -28.66 -7.95
C VAL A 174 15.31 -29.45 -9.26
N PRO A 175 16.14 -30.50 -9.40
CA PRO A 175 16.19 -31.30 -10.61
C PRO A 175 14.85 -31.96 -10.93
N THR A 176 14.46 -31.96 -12.22
CA THR A 176 13.26 -32.60 -12.75
C THR A 176 13.61 -33.39 -14.03
N GLY A 177 14.10 -34.62 -13.86
CA GLY A 177 14.54 -35.44 -14.99
C GLY A 177 15.71 -34.78 -15.73
N ALA A 178 15.52 -34.42 -16.99
CA ALA A 178 16.55 -33.81 -17.84
C ALA A 178 16.68 -32.28 -17.66
N SER A 179 15.89 -31.67 -16.79
CA SER A 179 15.85 -30.22 -16.53
C SER A 179 15.78 -29.93 -15.03
N TYR A 180 15.35 -28.75 -14.66
CA TYR A 180 15.12 -28.37 -13.26
C TYR A 180 13.95 -27.37 -13.15
N THR A 181 13.38 -27.27 -11.96
CA THR A 181 12.51 -26.17 -11.53
C THR A 181 13.19 -25.37 -10.43
N MET A 182 12.56 -24.27 -10.01
CA MET A 182 13.03 -23.45 -8.89
C MET A 182 12.01 -23.46 -7.77
N ASP A 183 12.40 -23.90 -6.58
CA ASP A 183 11.65 -23.58 -5.36
C ASP A 183 12.01 -22.16 -4.93
N HIS A 184 11.02 -21.35 -4.57
CA HIS A 184 11.28 -20.00 -4.09
C HIS A 184 10.15 -19.44 -3.22
N SER A 185 10.46 -18.38 -2.48
CA SER A 185 9.48 -17.62 -1.71
C SER A 185 8.48 -16.92 -2.64
N ALA A 186 7.18 -17.18 -2.47
CA ALA A 186 6.09 -16.62 -3.29
C ALA A 186 5.50 -15.35 -2.64
N ILE A 187 6.34 -14.36 -2.38
CA ILE A 187 5.97 -13.10 -1.71
C ILE A 187 6.17 -11.93 -2.67
N THR A 188 5.22 -11.01 -2.71
CA THR A 188 5.34 -9.72 -3.42
C THR A 188 5.62 -8.62 -2.40
N TYR A 189 6.75 -7.95 -2.52
CA TYR A 189 7.13 -6.80 -1.70
C TYR A 189 6.57 -5.52 -2.29
N VAL A 190 6.11 -4.61 -1.43
CA VAL A 190 5.54 -3.33 -1.84
C VAL A 190 6.26 -2.18 -1.17
N PHE A 191 6.72 -1.26 -1.99
CA PHE A 191 7.39 -0.02 -1.59
C PHE A 191 6.47 1.17 -1.81
N ASP A 192 6.60 2.17 -0.95
CA ASP A 192 5.95 3.45 -1.15
C ASP A 192 6.70 4.32 -2.18
N PRO A 193 6.11 5.46 -2.61
CA PRO A 193 6.75 6.38 -3.56
C PRO A 193 8.10 6.96 -3.11
N GLU A 194 8.42 6.93 -1.82
CA GLU A 194 9.72 7.32 -1.29
C GLU A 194 10.75 6.18 -1.34
N GLY A 195 10.35 4.98 -1.72
CA GLY A 195 11.20 3.79 -1.80
C GLY A 195 11.37 3.07 -0.46
N ARG A 196 10.44 3.23 0.48
CA ARG A 196 10.45 2.52 1.76
C ARG A 196 9.60 1.26 1.66
N LEU A 197 10.12 0.14 2.14
CA LEU A 197 9.37 -1.12 2.22
C LEU A 197 8.21 -0.97 3.22
N ARG A 198 6.99 -1.29 2.77
CA ARG A 198 5.79 -1.06 3.56
C ARG A 198 4.99 -2.33 3.88
N VAL A 199 4.76 -3.16 2.89
CA VAL A 199 3.92 -4.34 3.05
C VAL A 199 4.42 -5.47 2.15
N ALA A 200 4.15 -6.72 2.55
CA ALA A 200 4.31 -7.87 1.68
C ALA A 200 2.99 -8.61 1.49
N PHE A 201 2.70 -8.97 0.26
CA PHE A 201 1.52 -9.77 -0.10
C PHE A 201 1.89 -11.23 -0.22
N ARG A 202 1.10 -12.10 0.42
CA ARG A 202 1.18 -13.54 0.22
C ARG A 202 0.64 -13.91 -1.16
N HIS A 203 1.03 -15.09 -1.63
CA HIS A 203 0.58 -15.55 -2.95
C HIS A 203 -0.95 -15.66 -3.05
N GLU A 204 -1.60 -16.15 -2.01
CA GLU A 204 -3.06 -16.37 -1.96
C GLU A 204 -3.87 -15.11 -1.62
N GLN A 205 -3.22 -13.97 -1.37
CA GLN A 205 -3.93 -12.77 -0.97
C GLN A 205 -4.76 -12.20 -2.11
N ASP A 206 -6.00 -11.86 -1.80
CA ASP A 206 -6.96 -11.30 -2.74
C ASP A 206 -6.50 -9.95 -3.33
N ALA A 207 -6.76 -9.73 -4.62
CA ALA A 207 -6.36 -8.51 -5.32
C ALA A 207 -7.04 -7.25 -4.76
N GLN A 208 -8.28 -7.37 -4.25
CA GLN A 208 -9.00 -6.24 -3.64
C GLN A 208 -8.35 -5.81 -2.33
N ASP A 209 -7.94 -6.77 -1.49
CA ASP A 209 -7.20 -6.49 -0.25
C ASP A 209 -5.83 -5.86 -0.55
N CYS A 210 -5.12 -6.37 -1.55
CA CYS A 210 -3.87 -5.78 -2.02
C CYS A 210 -4.05 -4.34 -2.54
N ALA A 211 -5.10 -4.09 -3.32
CA ALA A 211 -5.42 -2.76 -3.84
C ALA A 211 -5.82 -1.79 -2.72
N ALA A 212 -6.49 -2.27 -1.65
CA ALA A 212 -6.82 -1.45 -0.48
C ALA A 212 -5.56 -0.97 0.24
N ASP A 213 -4.58 -1.85 0.46
CA ASP A 213 -3.30 -1.50 1.06
C ASP A 213 -2.51 -0.51 0.19
N LEU A 214 -2.48 -0.73 -1.12
CA LEU A 214 -1.81 0.17 -2.06
C LEU A 214 -2.45 1.57 -2.11
N ARG A 215 -3.79 1.68 -2.02
CA ARG A 215 -4.45 2.99 -1.89
C ARG A 215 -3.99 3.73 -0.63
N GLN A 216 -3.89 3.04 0.50
CA GLN A 216 -3.35 3.62 1.73
C GLN A 216 -1.93 4.15 1.52
N ILE A 217 -1.06 3.35 0.89
CA ILE A 217 0.34 3.70 0.62
C ILE A 217 0.42 4.92 -0.29
N LEU A 218 -0.37 4.96 -1.37
CA LEU A 218 -0.39 6.05 -2.34
C LEU A 218 -1.00 7.35 -1.80
N GLN A 219 -1.88 7.28 -0.79
CA GLN A 219 -2.49 8.44 -0.13
C GLN A 219 -1.62 9.02 0.99
N ALA A 220 -0.71 8.22 1.55
CA ALA A 220 0.18 8.65 2.63
C ALA A 220 1.50 9.28 2.13
N ALA A 221 1.71 9.33 0.82
CA ALA A 221 2.90 9.83 0.13
C ALA A 221 2.75 11.27 -0.36
#